data_0903acdc3f4989b43180b98ba750e87a
#
_entry.id   0903acdc3f4989b43180b98ba750e87a
#
_cell.length_a   1.000
_cell.length_b   1.000
_cell.length_c   1.000
_cell.angle_alpha   90.00
_cell.angle_beta   90.00
_cell.angle_gamma   90.00
#
_symmetry.space_group_name_H-M   'P 1'
#
loop_
_entity.id
_entity.type
_entity.pdbx_description
1 polymer ?
#
loop_
_entity_poly.entity_id
_entity_poly.type
_entity_poly.pdbx_seq_one_letter_code
_entity_poly.pdbx_strand_id
1 'polypeptide(L)'
;MLYNTHYMKTSPAILPKNLKLLNDLGAQIQLARLRRKFSAEQVAERAGISRKTVYNIEQGIPTVAIGSYLQVLFVLGLEKDLAMVAATDPLGRKLQDAAIATAKRAPKKSNKL
;
A
#
# COMPACT_ATOMS: atom_id res chain seq x y z
N MET A 1 5.29 -24.27 -17.34
CA MET A 1 5.00 -23.75 -17.17
C MET A 1 5.37 -22.87 -17.43
N LEU A 2 5.58 -22.45 -17.71
CA LEU A 2 6.01 -21.62 -17.96
C LEU A 2 5.33 -20.70 -18.11
N TYR A 3 4.73 -20.44 -18.24
CA TYR A 3 4.00 -19.52 -18.51
C TYR A 3 3.85 -18.56 -17.63
N ASN A 4 3.94 -18.75 -16.76
CA ASN A 4 3.69 -17.84 -15.88
C ASN A 4 4.68 -16.85 -15.78
N THR A 5 5.86 -17.03 -16.18
CA THR A 5 6.82 -16.07 -15.99
C THR A 5 6.51 -14.86 -16.68
N HIS A 6 5.97 -14.87 -17.87
CA HIS A 6 5.83 -13.60 -18.48
C HIS A 6 4.64 -12.87 -18.01
N TYR A 7 3.62 -13.49 -17.56
CA TYR A 7 2.59 -12.64 -17.09
C TYR A 7 2.92 -12.13 -15.72
N MET A 8 3.88 -12.67 -15.04
CA MET A 8 4.30 -12.08 -13.81
C MET A 8 5.09 -10.82 -14.02
N LYS A 9 5.59 -10.56 -15.22
CA LYS A 9 6.28 -9.34 -15.47
C LYS A 9 5.36 -8.26 -15.94
N THR A 10 4.08 -8.55 -16.13
CA THR A 10 3.18 -7.56 -16.65
C THR A 10 2.66 -6.69 -15.54
N SER A 11 2.73 -5.40 -15.69
CA SER A 11 2.16 -4.48 -14.73
C SER A 11 0.75 -4.15 -15.15
N PRO A 12 -0.14 -3.93 -14.21
CA PRO A 12 -1.48 -3.50 -14.57
C PRO A 12 -1.43 -2.10 -15.14
N ALA A 13 -2.38 -1.79 -15.99
CA ALA A 13 -2.51 -0.44 -16.51
C ALA A 13 -3.06 0.43 -15.39
N ILE A 14 -2.34 1.47 -15.02
CA ILE A 14 -2.72 2.35 -13.95
C ILE A 14 -3.34 3.61 -14.54
N LEU A 15 -4.51 4.00 -14.05
CA LEU A 15 -5.15 5.21 -14.51
C LEU A 15 -4.27 6.42 -14.19
N PRO A 16 -4.24 7.44 -15.05
CA PRO A 16 -3.39 8.60 -14.80
C PRO A 16 -3.62 9.26 -13.44
N LYS A 17 -4.89 9.34 -12.98
CA LYS A 17 -5.15 9.95 -11.69
C LYS A 17 -4.58 9.10 -10.55
N ASN A 18 -4.52 7.79 -10.73
CA ASN A 18 -3.96 6.92 -9.72
C ASN A 18 -2.44 6.97 -9.75
N LEU A 19 -1.86 7.15 -10.93
CA LEU A 19 -0.42 7.37 -11.01
C LEU A 19 -0.04 8.65 -10.27
N LYS A 20 -0.90 9.67 -10.36
CA LYS A 20 -0.61 10.90 -9.64
C LYS A 20 -0.65 10.68 -8.13
N LEU A 21 -1.57 9.85 -7.65
CA LEU A 21 -1.60 9.54 -6.23
C LEU A 21 -0.29 8.86 -5.80
N LEU A 22 0.24 7.95 -6.62
CA LEU A 22 1.49 7.28 -6.32
C LEU A 22 2.66 8.24 -6.37
N ASN A 23 2.67 9.15 -7.35
CA ASN A 23 3.72 10.15 -7.44
C ASN A 23 3.69 11.06 -6.21
N ASP A 24 2.50 11.45 -5.76
CA ASP A 24 2.36 12.29 -4.57
C ASP A 24 2.83 11.54 -3.32
N LEU A 25 2.49 10.25 -3.22
CA LEU A 25 2.96 9.44 -2.11
C LEU A 25 4.49 9.38 -2.09
N GLY A 26 5.09 9.14 -3.25
CA GLY A 26 6.55 9.09 -3.34
C GLY A 26 7.19 10.41 -2.94
N ALA A 27 6.61 11.52 -3.39
CA ALA A 27 7.12 12.84 -3.05
C ALA A 27 7.00 13.10 -1.55
N GLN A 28 5.91 12.67 -0.92
CA GLN A 28 5.73 12.82 0.52
C GLN A 28 6.75 12.00 1.30
N ILE A 29 7.06 10.81 0.83
CA ILE A 29 8.08 9.97 1.46
C ILE A 29 9.44 10.62 1.34
N GLN A 30 9.74 11.19 0.16
CA GLN A 30 11.01 11.87 -0.03
C GLN A 30 11.13 13.06 0.91
N LEU A 31 10.08 13.86 1.06
CA LEU A 31 10.10 15.00 1.96
C LEU A 31 10.29 14.55 3.41
N ALA A 32 9.64 13.46 3.79
CA ALA A 32 9.78 12.93 5.14
C ALA A 32 11.22 12.51 5.41
N ARG A 33 11.87 11.91 4.42
CA ARG A 33 13.27 11.53 4.53
C ARG A 33 14.16 12.78 4.68
N LEU A 34 13.91 13.77 3.82
CA LEU A 34 14.74 14.98 3.83
C LEU A 34 14.57 15.78 5.14
N ARG A 35 13.34 15.82 5.68
CA ARG A 35 13.13 16.50 6.95
C ARG A 35 13.94 15.86 8.08
N ARG A 36 14.21 14.58 8.00
CA ARG A 36 15.01 13.87 8.98
C ARG A 36 16.49 13.88 8.66
N LYS A 37 16.85 14.54 7.55
CA LYS A 37 18.23 14.65 7.10
C LYS A 37 18.88 13.31 6.86
N PHE A 38 18.08 12.33 6.40
CA PHE A 38 18.61 11.04 5.99
C PHE A 38 18.93 11.07 4.53
N SER A 39 20.03 10.45 4.12
CA SER A 39 20.32 10.25 2.72
C SER A 39 19.52 9.06 2.21
N ALA A 40 19.31 8.96 0.91
CA ALA A 40 18.64 7.80 0.33
C ALA A 40 19.43 6.53 0.64
N GLU A 41 20.75 6.64 0.66
CA GLU A 41 21.58 5.49 0.94
C GLU A 41 21.39 5.00 2.39
N GLN A 42 21.28 5.92 3.35
CA GLN A 42 21.03 5.55 4.73
C GLN A 42 19.69 4.85 4.89
N VAL A 43 18.67 5.36 4.21
CA VAL A 43 17.35 4.74 4.28
C VAL A 43 17.38 3.36 3.65
N ALA A 44 18.04 3.23 2.50
CA ALA A 44 18.14 1.94 1.82
C ALA A 44 18.81 0.90 2.70
N GLU A 45 19.91 1.30 3.34
CA GLU A 45 20.63 0.38 4.20
C GLU A 45 19.79 -0.05 5.39
N ARG A 46 19.11 0.87 6.04
CA ARG A 46 18.29 0.57 7.21
C ARG A 46 17.04 -0.22 6.84
N ALA A 47 16.51 0.02 5.66
CA ALA A 47 15.31 -0.68 5.21
C ALA A 47 15.64 -2.04 4.61
N GLY A 48 16.91 -2.32 4.34
CA GLY A 48 17.29 -3.60 3.75
C GLY A 48 16.94 -3.70 2.27
N ILE A 49 16.94 -2.59 1.55
CA ILE A 49 16.62 -2.57 0.13
C ILE A 49 17.69 -1.79 -0.61
N SER A 50 17.68 -1.83 -1.93
CA SER A 50 18.67 -1.12 -2.71
C SER A 50 18.36 0.36 -2.78
N ARG A 51 19.38 1.16 -3.07
CA ARG A 51 19.20 2.59 -3.29
C ARG A 51 18.26 2.84 -4.46
N LYS A 52 18.35 1.99 -5.48
CA LYS A 52 17.45 2.11 -6.64
C LYS A 52 16.01 1.92 -6.22
N THR A 53 15.73 1.01 -5.30
CA THR A 53 14.37 0.79 -4.82
C THR A 53 13.87 2.01 -4.05
N VAL A 54 14.72 2.64 -3.23
CA VAL A 54 14.33 3.88 -2.56
C VAL A 54 14.00 4.96 -3.58
N TYR A 55 14.84 5.09 -4.61
CA TYR A 55 14.59 6.06 -5.67
C TYR A 55 13.24 5.78 -6.33
N ASN A 56 12.97 4.53 -6.65
CA ASN A 56 11.70 4.17 -7.31
C ASN A 56 10.49 4.45 -6.41
N ILE A 57 10.61 4.22 -5.11
CA ILE A 57 9.55 4.55 -4.16
C ILE A 57 9.29 6.06 -4.18
N GLU A 58 10.34 6.85 -4.17
CA GLU A 58 10.19 8.30 -4.13
C GLU A 58 9.66 8.87 -5.45
N GLN A 59 9.84 8.12 -6.54
CA GLN A 59 9.25 8.49 -7.81
C GLN A 59 7.82 7.99 -7.97
N GLY A 60 7.34 7.18 -7.04
CA GLY A 60 5.98 6.65 -7.11
C GLY A 60 5.83 5.55 -8.14
N ILE A 61 6.90 4.79 -8.40
CA ILE A 61 6.83 3.71 -9.37
C ILE A 61 5.90 2.63 -8.86
N PRO A 62 4.88 2.25 -9.64
CA PRO A 62 3.84 1.34 -9.15
C PRO A 62 4.25 -0.11 -9.01
N THR A 63 5.39 -0.50 -9.57
CA THR A 63 5.80 -1.90 -9.54
C THR A 63 6.68 -2.24 -8.35
N VAL A 64 6.91 -1.32 -7.43
CA VAL A 64 7.68 -1.61 -6.24
C VAL A 64 6.79 -2.38 -5.27
N ALA A 65 7.32 -3.42 -4.66
CA ALA A 65 6.58 -4.23 -3.70
C ALA A 65 6.15 -3.38 -2.51
N ILE A 66 4.94 -3.61 -2.02
CA ILE A 66 4.41 -2.86 -0.89
C ILE A 66 5.25 -3.11 0.36
N GLY A 67 5.87 -4.27 0.48
CA GLY A 67 6.77 -4.54 1.61
C GLY A 67 7.95 -3.60 1.64
N SER A 68 8.46 -3.20 0.49
CA SER A 68 9.55 -2.23 0.43
C SER A 68 9.08 -0.85 0.87
N TYR A 69 7.87 -0.45 0.48
CA TYR A 69 7.28 0.80 0.97
C TYR A 69 7.16 0.76 2.49
N LEU A 70 6.68 -0.36 3.03
CA LEU A 70 6.52 -0.49 4.47
C LEU A 70 7.85 -0.35 5.19
N GLN A 71 8.90 -0.98 4.68
CA GLN A 71 10.22 -0.89 5.31
C GLN A 71 10.75 0.54 5.32
N VAL A 72 10.55 1.28 4.24
CA VAL A 72 10.97 2.68 4.19
C VAL A 72 10.16 3.51 5.19
N LEU A 73 8.84 3.30 5.23
CA LEU A 73 8.01 4.01 6.19
C LEU A 73 8.44 3.70 7.63
N PHE A 74 8.80 2.45 7.89
CA PHE A 74 9.26 2.07 9.22
C PHE A 74 10.56 2.81 9.59
N VAL A 75 11.50 2.91 8.67
CA VAL A 75 12.74 3.64 8.91
C VAL A 75 12.45 5.10 9.23
N LEU A 76 11.40 5.66 8.63
CA LEU A 76 11.02 7.04 8.87
C LEU A 76 10.10 7.19 10.08
N GLY A 77 9.70 6.09 10.71
CA GLY A 77 8.78 6.15 11.84
C GLY A 77 7.34 6.37 11.45
N LEU A 78 7.00 6.08 10.19
CA LEU A 78 5.67 6.35 9.64
C LEU A 78 4.94 5.08 9.23
N GLU A 79 5.36 3.93 9.74
CA GLU A 79 4.74 2.66 9.34
C GLU A 79 3.26 2.59 9.70
N LYS A 80 2.83 3.34 10.72
CA LYS A 80 1.43 3.31 11.11
C LYS A 80 0.52 4.02 10.12
N ASP A 81 1.08 4.84 9.25
CA ASP A 81 0.27 5.44 8.18
C ASP A 81 -0.29 4.34 7.28
N LEU A 82 0.48 3.28 7.05
CA LEU A 82 0.00 2.20 6.22
C LEU A 82 -1.14 1.44 6.91
N ALA A 83 -1.14 1.40 8.23
CA ALA A 83 -2.20 0.75 8.96
C ALA A 83 -3.53 1.49 8.85
N MET A 84 -3.50 2.75 8.42
CA MET A 84 -4.73 3.53 8.27
C MET A 84 -5.40 3.33 6.92
N VAL A 85 -4.71 2.65 5.99
CA VAL A 85 -5.28 2.42 4.67
C VAL A 85 -6.53 1.56 4.81
N ALA A 86 -7.65 2.03 4.28
CA ALA A 86 -8.95 1.37 4.34
C ALA A 86 -9.48 1.17 5.77
N ALA A 87 -8.89 1.82 6.76
CA ALA A 87 -9.27 1.58 8.15
C ALA A 87 -10.66 2.11 8.49
N THR A 88 -11.07 3.24 7.91
CA THR A 88 -12.38 3.80 8.25
C THR A 88 -13.49 3.25 7.37
N ASP A 89 -13.24 3.09 6.09
CA ASP A 89 -14.16 2.47 5.13
C ASP A 89 -15.64 2.69 5.47
N PRO A 90 -16.15 3.91 5.42
CA PRO A 90 -17.52 4.18 5.86
C PRO A 90 -18.58 3.41 5.09
N LEU A 91 -18.40 3.27 3.77
CA LEU A 91 -19.35 2.52 2.95
C LEU A 91 -19.36 1.05 3.35
N GLY A 92 -18.19 0.46 3.51
CA GLY A 92 -18.10 -0.95 3.90
C GLY A 92 -18.76 -1.20 5.25
N ARG A 93 -18.60 -0.27 6.20
CA ARG A 93 -19.24 -0.41 7.49
C ARG A 93 -20.75 -0.33 7.37
N LYS A 94 -21.27 0.56 6.53
CA LYS A 94 -22.70 0.65 6.31
C LYS A 94 -23.24 -0.62 5.65
N LEU A 95 -22.50 -1.16 4.69
CA LEU A 95 -22.92 -2.38 4.03
C LEU A 95 -22.90 -3.56 5.02
N GLN A 96 -21.92 -3.61 5.89
CA GLN A 96 -21.83 -4.66 6.88
C GLN A 96 -22.98 -4.53 7.86
N ASP A 97 -23.28 -3.33 8.34
CA ASP A 97 -24.37 -3.11 9.28
C ASP A 97 -25.71 -3.51 8.65
N ALA A 98 -25.91 -3.19 7.39
CA ALA A 98 -27.13 -3.57 6.70
C ALA A 98 -27.23 -5.09 6.59
N ALA A 99 -26.15 -5.77 6.30
CA ALA A 99 -26.14 -7.21 6.21
C ALA A 99 -26.41 -7.86 7.58
N ILE A 100 -25.86 -7.31 8.63
CA ILE A 100 -26.09 -7.83 9.97
C ILE A 100 -27.54 -7.64 10.34
N ALA A 101 -28.11 -6.46 10.07
CA ALA A 101 -29.50 -6.22 10.38
C ALA A 101 -30.41 -7.18 9.61
N THR A 102 -30.11 -7.45 8.36
CA THR A 102 -30.88 -8.38 7.58
C THR A 102 -30.75 -9.79 8.13
N ALA A 103 -29.55 -10.20 8.52
CA ALA A 103 -29.34 -11.52 9.05
C ALA A 103 -30.11 -11.71 10.36
N LYS A 104 -30.22 -10.68 11.19
CA LYS A 104 -30.96 -10.80 12.42
C LYS A 104 -32.44 -11.03 12.18
N ARG A 105 -32.96 -10.50 11.07
CA ARG A 105 -34.35 -10.71 10.80
C ARG A 105 -34.61 -11.98 10.04
N ALA A 106 -33.62 -12.58 9.43
CA ALA A 106 -33.82 -13.78 8.66
C ALA A 106 -33.77 -15.00 9.57
N PRO A 107 -34.43 -16.05 9.18
CA PRO A 107 -34.32 -17.29 9.92
C PRO A 107 -32.89 -17.77 9.78
N LYS A 108 -32.45 -18.32 10.84
CA LYS A 108 -31.21 -18.75 10.78
C LYS A 108 -30.98 -19.91 10.14
N LYS A 109 -30.40 -20.17 9.25
CA LYS A 109 -30.23 -21.28 8.67
C LYS A 109 -28.95 -21.42 8.27
N SER A 110 -28.35 -20.68 8.09
CA SER A 110 -27.30 -20.83 7.50
C SER A 110 -26.14 -20.96 8.18
N ASN A 111 -26.02 -21.04 9.04
CA ASN A 111 -24.93 -21.08 9.65
C ASN A 111 -24.06 -22.11 9.37
N LYS A 112 -24.22 -22.76 8.59
CA LYS A 112 -23.45 -23.65 8.35
C LYS A 112 -22.47 -23.18 7.65
N LEU A 113 -21.91 -22.98 7.46
CA LEU A 113 -20.96 -22.50 6.91
C LEU A 113 -20.23 -22.79 6.99
#